data_3365f408590a7fb6b6d863d6623a5626
#
_entry.id   3365f408590a7fb6b6d863d6623a5626
#
_cell.length_a   1.000
_cell.length_b   1.000
_cell.length_c   1.000
_cell.angle_alpha   90.00
_cell.angle_beta   90.00
_cell.angle_gamma   90.00
#
_symmetry.space_group_name_H-M   'P 1'
#
loop_
_entity.id
_entity.type
_entity.pdbx_description
1 polymer ?
#
loop_
_entity_poly.entity_id
_entity_poly.type
_entity_poly.pdbx_seq_one_letter_code
_entity_poly.pdbx_strand_id
1 'polypeptide(L)'
;NVYKITQTGDDKEGEIRAFGDDSEFTITQSGTGEHYAKIYASGAADNNDADIAQTGSGDHYMRLNFYTDDYTVDATQSGSTPKSITATYNCSNNCNKTITINQSD
;
A
#
# COMPACT_ATOMS: atom_id res chain seq x y z
N ASN A 1 4.16 -2.56 -15.37
CA ASN A 1 4.52 -3.63 -14.41
C ASN A 1 3.38 -3.89 -13.44
N VAL A 2 3.12 -5.16 -13.16
CA VAL A 2 2.07 -5.56 -12.23
C VAL A 2 2.68 -6.38 -11.09
N TYR A 3 2.44 -5.94 -9.87
CA TYR A 3 2.91 -6.61 -8.67
C TYR A 3 1.71 -6.95 -7.80
N LYS A 4 1.55 -8.22 -7.48
CA LYS A 4 0.40 -8.67 -6.72
C LYS A 4 0.82 -9.59 -5.58
N ILE A 5 0.35 -9.30 -4.38
CA ILE A 5 0.51 -10.15 -3.22
C ILE A 5 -0.89 -10.39 -2.65
N THR A 6 -1.22 -11.64 -2.43
CA THR A 6 -2.47 -12.01 -1.78
C THR A 6 -2.14 -13.00 -0.68
N GLN A 7 -2.51 -12.70 0.54
CA GLN A 7 -2.20 -13.52 1.69
C GLN A 7 -3.46 -13.76 2.50
N THR A 8 -3.59 -14.94 3.05
CA THR A 8 -4.74 -15.34 3.87
C THR A 8 -4.21 -16.15 5.03
N GLY A 9 -4.66 -15.86 6.24
CA GLY A 9 -4.18 -16.53 7.44
C GLY A 9 -3.46 -15.57 8.37
N ASP A 10 -2.73 -16.07 9.31
CA ASP A 10 -2.11 -15.31 10.37
C ASP A 10 -0.68 -14.86 10.03
N ASP A 11 -0.19 -13.84 10.70
CA ASP A 11 1.17 -13.32 10.63
C ASP A 11 1.65 -13.03 9.20
N LYS A 12 1.02 -12.07 8.56
CA LYS A 12 1.24 -11.78 7.14
C LYS A 12 2.15 -10.57 6.96
N GLU A 13 3.14 -10.75 6.12
CA GLU A 13 4.00 -9.65 5.71
C GLU A 13 4.10 -9.62 4.19
N GLY A 14 3.85 -8.46 3.60
CA GLY A 14 3.95 -8.27 2.17
C GLY A 14 4.78 -7.04 1.85
N GLU A 15 5.76 -7.19 0.97
CA GLU A 15 6.59 -6.08 0.53
C GLU A 15 6.68 -6.05 -0.98
N ILE A 16 6.46 -4.87 -1.56
CA ILE A 16 6.68 -4.62 -2.98
C ILE A 16 7.68 -3.49 -3.12
N ARG A 17 8.70 -3.74 -3.92
CA ARG A 17 9.66 -2.72 -4.33
C ARG A 17 9.65 -2.63 -5.84
N ALA A 18 9.43 -1.45 -6.36
CA ALA A 18 9.32 -1.25 -7.80
C ALA A 18 10.11 -0.03 -8.25
N PHE A 19 10.74 -0.19 -9.38
CA PHE A 19 11.50 0.86 -10.03
C PHE A 19 11.11 0.90 -11.49
N GLY A 20 10.46 1.97 -11.92
CA GLY A 20 10.07 2.11 -13.31
C GLY A 20 8.66 2.67 -13.47
N ASP A 21 8.27 2.79 -14.71
CA ASP A 21 7.02 3.45 -15.08
C ASP A 21 5.83 2.50 -15.12
N ASP A 22 4.63 3.06 -15.02
CA ASP A 22 3.36 2.35 -15.18
C ASP A 22 3.29 1.09 -14.33
N SER A 23 3.32 1.26 -13.04
CA SER A 23 3.29 0.13 -12.11
C SER A 23 1.97 0.04 -11.35
N GLU A 24 1.43 -1.16 -11.30
CA GLU A 24 0.23 -1.47 -10.54
C GLU A 24 0.61 -2.38 -9.37
N PHE A 25 0.24 -1.97 -8.19
CA PHE A 25 0.55 -2.69 -6.96
C PHE A 25 -0.75 -3.11 -6.29
N THR A 26 -0.88 -4.38 -5.98
CA THR A 26 -2.02 -4.88 -5.22
C THR A 26 -1.50 -5.71 -4.06
N ILE A 27 -1.88 -5.36 -2.85
CA ILE A 27 -1.64 -6.16 -1.66
C ILE A 27 -2.98 -6.38 -1.00
N THR A 28 -3.36 -7.61 -0.80
CA THR A 28 -4.56 -7.96 -0.06
C THR A 28 -4.17 -8.93 1.04
N GLN A 29 -4.43 -8.59 2.26
CA GLN A 29 -4.16 -9.44 3.40
C GLN A 29 -5.46 -9.62 4.17
N SER A 30 -5.75 -10.81 4.63
CA SER A 30 -7.04 -11.14 5.17
C SER A 30 -6.90 -12.14 6.31
N GLY A 31 -7.90 -12.20 7.17
CA GLY A 31 -7.89 -13.10 8.31
C GLY A 31 -7.46 -12.40 9.59
N THR A 32 -7.18 -13.16 10.60
CA THR A 32 -6.77 -12.66 11.91
C THR A 32 -5.25 -12.69 12.05
N GLY A 33 -4.72 -11.81 12.85
CA GLY A 33 -3.29 -11.78 13.12
C GLY A 33 -2.60 -10.53 12.62
N GLU A 34 -1.32 -10.47 12.84
CA GLU A 34 -0.52 -9.32 12.48
C GLU A 34 -0.39 -9.17 10.97
N HIS A 35 -0.71 -7.99 10.47
CA HIS A 35 -0.63 -7.67 9.06
C HIS A 35 0.40 -6.56 8.86
N TYR A 36 1.32 -6.78 7.96
CA TYR A 36 2.29 -5.77 7.59
C TYR A 36 2.35 -5.65 6.07
N ALA A 37 2.11 -4.45 5.57
CA ALA A 37 2.21 -4.18 4.14
C ALA A 37 3.17 -3.02 3.89
N LYS A 38 4.07 -3.21 2.95
CA LYS A 38 5.05 -2.18 2.60
C LYS A 38 5.16 -2.07 1.08
N ILE A 39 5.03 -0.84 0.60
CA ILE A 39 5.26 -0.53 -0.81
C ILE A 39 6.31 0.56 -0.90
N TYR A 40 7.31 0.31 -1.72
CA TYR A 40 8.32 1.29 -2.08
C TYR A 40 8.35 1.42 -3.59
N ALA A 41 8.01 2.60 -4.08
CA ALA A 41 8.03 2.90 -5.50
C ALA A 41 8.96 4.09 -5.75
N SER A 42 9.89 3.94 -6.65
CA SER A 42 10.90 4.95 -6.94
C SER A 42 11.25 4.96 -8.42
N GLY A 43 11.69 6.10 -8.89
CA GLY A 43 12.09 6.29 -10.27
C GLY A 43 11.36 7.44 -10.91
N ALA A 44 11.70 7.76 -12.14
CA ALA A 44 10.98 8.76 -12.92
C ALA A 44 9.71 8.12 -13.48
N ALA A 45 8.87 7.64 -12.59
CA ALA A 45 7.75 6.82 -12.98
C ALA A 45 6.47 7.65 -12.97
N ASP A 46 5.78 7.60 -14.07
CA ASP A 46 4.45 8.15 -14.18
C ASP A 46 3.43 7.02 -13.97
N ASN A 47 2.25 7.37 -13.53
CA ASN A 47 1.09 6.47 -13.45
C ASN A 47 1.31 5.22 -12.59
N ASN A 48 1.56 5.41 -11.32
CA ASN A 48 1.60 4.32 -10.36
C ASN A 48 0.27 4.20 -9.64
N ASP A 49 -0.27 2.99 -9.60
CA ASP A 49 -1.54 2.71 -8.97
C ASP A 49 -1.36 1.66 -7.88
N ALA A 50 -1.73 1.99 -6.67
CA ALA A 50 -1.57 1.11 -5.52
C ALA A 50 -2.92 0.87 -4.84
N ASP A 51 -3.30 -0.39 -4.76
CA ASP A 51 -4.52 -0.82 -4.09
C ASP A 51 -4.14 -1.77 -2.95
N ILE A 52 -4.35 -1.34 -1.72
CA ILE A 52 -3.93 -2.08 -0.55
C ILE A 52 -5.11 -2.26 0.39
N ALA A 53 -5.40 -3.48 0.74
CA ALA A 53 -6.44 -3.78 1.70
C ALA A 53 -5.90 -4.74 2.76
N GLN A 54 -6.14 -4.46 4.00
CA GLN A 54 -5.86 -5.35 5.12
C GLN A 54 -7.16 -5.52 5.89
N THR A 55 -7.60 -6.71 6.09
CA THR A 55 -8.88 -6.99 6.71
C THR A 55 -8.73 -8.05 7.80
N GLY A 56 -9.69 -8.11 8.69
CA GLY A 56 -9.69 -9.06 9.79
C GLY A 56 -9.25 -8.43 11.09
N SER A 57 -9.32 -9.17 12.14
CA SER A 57 -8.98 -8.72 13.49
C SER A 57 -7.51 -8.96 13.76
N GLY A 58 -6.79 -7.91 13.91
CA GLY A 58 -5.36 -8.06 14.20
C GLY A 58 -4.62 -6.75 14.05
N ASP A 59 -3.38 -6.77 14.34
CA ASP A 59 -2.54 -5.59 14.26
C ASP A 59 -2.23 -5.31 12.79
N HIS A 60 -2.64 -4.15 12.33
CA HIS A 60 -2.44 -3.74 10.95
C HIS A 60 -1.38 -2.66 10.90
N TYR A 61 -0.40 -2.85 10.05
CA TYR A 61 0.61 -1.83 9.82
C TYR A 61 0.87 -1.70 8.33
N MET A 62 0.91 -0.46 7.86
CA MET A 62 1.12 -0.17 6.45
C MET A 62 2.15 0.93 6.30
N ARG A 63 3.11 0.70 5.44
CA ARG A 63 4.12 1.69 5.13
C ARG A 63 4.21 1.90 3.63
N LEU A 64 3.98 3.14 3.22
CA LEU A 64 3.93 3.51 1.81
C LEU A 64 4.98 4.58 1.54
N ASN A 65 5.88 4.29 0.62
CA ASN A 65 6.88 5.26 0.19
C ASN A 65 6.80 5.40 -1.32
N PHE A 66 6.39 6.56 -1.78
CA PHE A 66 6.27 6.86 -3.21
C PHE A 66 7.15 8.04 -3.57
N TYR A 67 8.15 7.77 -4.38
CA TYR A 67 9.07 8.78 -4.90
C TYR A 67 8.91 8.82 -6.43
N THR A 68 7.71 9.14 -6.87
CA THR A 68 7.32 9.12 -8.28
C THR A 68 6.47 10.35 -8.56
N ASP A 69 6.24 10.63 -9.83
CA ASP A 69 5.50 11.82 -10.20
C ASP A 69 3.98 11.63 -10.08
N ASP A 70 3.40 10.74 -10.83
CA ASP A 70 1.96 10.50 -10.75
C ASP A 70 1.65 9.19 -10.02
N TYR A 71 0.72 9.24 -9.05
CA TYR A 71 0.30 8.03 -8.36
C TYR A 71 -1.12 8.13 -7.82
N THR A 72 -1.77 6.99 -7.79
CA THR A 72 -3.05 6.80 -7.14
C THR A 72 -2.87 5.74 -6.04
N VAL A 73 -3.29 6.07 -4.84
CA VAL A 73 -3.18 5.14 -3.71
C VAL A 73 -4.54 4.98 -3.06
N ASP A 74 -4.99 3.74 -2.96
CA ASP A 74 -6.20 3.38 -2.23
C ASP A 74 -5.82 2.37 -1.15
N ALA A 75 -5.82 2.83 0.09
CA ALA A 75 -5.40 2.03 1.23
C ALA A 75 -6.55 1.83 2.19
N THR A 76 -6.86 0.61 2.51
CA THR A 76 -7.92 0.25 3.44
C THR A 76 -7.39 -0.66 4.53
N GLN A 77 -7.69 -0.37 5.76
CA GLN A 77 -7.46 -1.25 6.90
C GLN A 77 -8.79 -1.41 7.61
N SER A 78 -9.06 -2.59 8.07
CA SER A 78 -10.37 -2.92 8.62
C SER A 78 -10.21 -3.98 9.71
N GLY A 79 -11.22 -4.12 10.57
CA GLY A 79 -11.16 -5.04 11.67
C GLY A 79 -10.84 -4.37 12.99
N SER A 80 -11.00 -5.03 14.09
CA SER A 80 -10.90 -4.42 15.41
C SER A 80 -9.51 -4.56 15.98
N THR A 81 -8.74 -3.54 15.96
CA THR A 81 -7.51 -3.45 16.73
C THR A 81 -6.61 -2.39 16.14
N PRO A 82 -5.45 -2.16 16.71
CA PRO A 82 -4.59 -1.06 16.29
C PRO A 82 -4.24 -1.10 14.82
N LYS A 83 -4.31 0.07 14.21
CA LYS A 83 -4.00 0.27 12.81
C LYS A 83 -3.05 1.44 12.69
N SER A 84 -2.07 1.31 11.83
CA SER A 84 -1.13 2.40 11.61
C SER A 84 -0.76 2.48 10.13
N ILE A 85 -0.79 3.68 9.60
CA ILE A 85 -0.33 3.96 8.25
C ILE A 85 0.75 5.02 8.33
N THR A 86 1.91 4.72 7.77
CA THR A 86 2.96 5.70 7.56
C THR A 86 3.15 5.86 6.07
N ALA A 87 2.96 7.09 5.58
CA ALA A 87 3.02 7.36 4.15
C ALA A 87 4.00 8.50 3.89
N THR A 88 4.90 8.30 2.95
CA THR A 88 5.83 9.31 2.50
C THR A 88 5.68 9.47 1.00
N TYR A 89 5.37 10.69 0.57
CA TYR A 89 5.17 11.01 -0.83
C TYR A 89 6.10 12.14 -1.21
N ASN A 90 6.94 11.90 -2.18
CA ASN A 90 7.89 12.90 -2.65
C ASN A 90 7.84 12.96 -4.17
N CYS A 91 7.54 14.12 -4.68
CA CYS A 91 7.40 14.33 -6.12
C CYS A 91 8.12 15.59 -6.51
N SER A 92 8.79 15.56 -7.62
CA SER A 92 9.61 16.70 -8.06
C SER A 92 8.93 17.62 -9.06
N ASN A 93 8.04 17.15 -9.91
CA ASN A 93 7.37 17.95 -10.92
C ASN A 93 5.97 17.45 -11.25
N ASN A 94 5.02 18.38 -11.42
CA ASN A 94 3.68 18.11 -11.95
C ASN A 94 3.00 16.85 -11.41
N CYS A 95 2.86 16.82 -10.10
CA CYS A 95 2.38 15.63 -9.45
C CYS A 95 0.86 15.56 -9.43
N ASN A 96 0.33 14.65 -10.21
CA ASN A 96 -1.07 14.27 -10.07
C ASN A 96 -1.16 13.11 -9.09
N LYS A 97 -1.77 13.36 -7.95
CA LYS A 97 -1.84 12.35 -6.90
C LYS A 97 -3.23 12.27 -6.31
N THR A 98 -3.69 11.07 -6.16
CA THR A 98 -4.94 10.77 -5.48
C THR A 98 -4.64 9.77 -4.38
N ILE A 99 -4.95 10.14 -3.14
CA ILE A 99 -4.70 9.27 -1.99
C ILE A 99 -6.00 9.13 -1.22
N THR A 100 -6.44 7.89 -1.09
CA THR A 100 -7.60 7.55 -0.30
C THR A 100 -7.17 6.58 0.80
N ILE A 101 -7.37 6.97 2.05
CA ILE A 101 -7.03 6.14 3.19
C ILE A 101 -8.29 5.94 4.02
N ASN A 102 -8.61 4.70 4.30
CA ASN A 102 -9.77 4.34 5.08
C ASN A 102 -9.35 3.36 6.17
N GLN A 103 -9.51 3.76 7.41
CA GLN A 103 -9.30 2.90 8.56
C GLN A 103 -10.62 2.78 9.30
N SER A 104 -10.99 1.59 9.63
CA SER A 104 -12.32 1.30 10.09
C SER A 104 -12.32 0.43 11.36
N ASP A 105 -13.21 0.73 12.24
CA ASP A 105 -13.70 -0.06 13.36
C ASP A 105 -15.02 0.50 13.82
#